data_6de3cbcfe4b18944cb107699613d2f41
#
_entry.id   6de3cbcfe4b18944cb107699613d2f41
#
_cell.length_a   1.000
_cell.length_b   1.000
_cell.length_c   1.000
_cell.angle_alpha   90.00
_cell.angle_beta   90.00
_cell.angle_gamma   90.00
#
_symmetry.space_group_name_H-M   'P 1'
#
loop_
_entity.id
_entity.type
_entity.pdbx_description
1 polymer ?
#
loop_
_entity_poly.entity_id
_entity_poly.type
_entity_poly.pdbx_seq_one_letter_code
_entity_poly.pdbx_strand_id
1 'polypeptide(L)'
;EFFWKFILCSNNENSFIKIDADEIRFWVRKIDSYEKEDVHFLSKLIKEIPAFLYFLSKRQLSTENKSRMWFTPHQIKTKALQKLVKFNCNKLESELAHVLINTMDSLDVEIFHFCFSDLLNVLNKFRIKYDAAEIKKIIRNNWKLEQQSNSNQYQKITITNDLDFYQNSSKGRYYSVSREFLALNYDEMMTKEG
;
A
#
# COMPACT_ATOMS: atom_id res chain seq x y z
N GLU A 1 13.52 -28.17 -10.59
CA GLU A 1 12.96 -26.82 -10.75
C GLU A 1 11.44 -26.92 -10.97
N PHE A 2 10.69 -26.03 -10.31
CA PHE A 2 9.23 -26.01 -10.38
C PHE A 2 8.81 -24.92 -11.40
N PHE A 3 8.24 -25.32 -12.53
CA PHE A 3 7.91 -24.43 -13.67
C PHE A 3 6.43 -24.03 -13.75
N TRP A 4 5.64 -24.27 -12.72
CA TRP A 4 4.20 -23.99 -12.78
C TRP A 4 3.90 -22.50 -12.65
N LYS A 5 2.94 -22.04 -13.43
CA LYS A 5 2.30 -20.74 -13.29
C LYS A 5 0.87 -20.97 -12.82
N PHE A 6 0.44 -20.22 -11.82
CA PHE A 6 -0.90 -20.32 -11.24
C PHE A 6 -1.74 -19.15 -11.69
N ILE A 7 -3.01 -19.43 -11.99
CA ILE A 7 -4.04 -18.42 -12.18
C ILE A 7 -5.01 -18.57 -11.01
N LEU A 8 -5.16 -17.53 -10.22
CA LEU A 8 -6.10 -17.45 -9.10
C LEU A 8 -7.27 -16.56 -9.52
N CYS A 9 -8.48 -17.09 -9.47
CA CYS A 9 -9.69 -16.32 -9.72
C CYS A 9 -10.44 -16.13 -8.40
N SER A 10 -10.90 -14.91 -8.13
CA SER A 10 -11.65 -14.57 -6.93
C SER A 10 -12.66 -13.48 -7.20
N ASN A 11 -13.85 -13.59 -6.60
CA ASN A 11 -14.84 -12.52 -6.56
C ASN A 11 -14.57 -11.52 -5.43
N ASN A 12 -13.61 -11.82 -4.55
CA ASN A 12 -13.19 -10.92 -3.48
C ASN A 12 -12.03 -10.07 -4.01
N GLU A 13 -12.26 -8.77 -4.22
CA GLU A 13 -11.26 -7.84 -4.75
C GLU A 13 -10.19 -7.44 -3.73
N ASN A 14 -10.46 -7.60 -2.45
CA ASN A 14 -9.71 -6.90 -1.41
C ASN A 14 -8.82 -7.79 -0.55
N SER A 15 -9.19 -9.07 -0.34
CA SER A 15 -8.53 -9.90 0.66
C SER A 15 -8.35 -11.37 0.26
N PHE A 16 -8.34 -11.67 -1.06
CA PHE A 16 -8.20 -13.06 -1.52
C PHE A 16 -6.77 -13.60 -1.40
N ILE A 17 -5.77 -12.73 -1.30
CA ILE A 17 -4.38 -13.09 -1.11
C ILE A 17 -3.65 -11.96 -0.35
N LYS A 18 -2.77 -12.33 0.56
CA LYS A 18 -1.90 -11.36 1.25
C LYS A 18 -0.67 -11.06 0.37
N ILE A 19 -0.48 -9.80 0.04
CA ILE A 19 0.61 -9.33 -0.83
C ILE A 19 1.32 -8.17 -0.14
N ASP A 20 2.65 -8.25 -0.10
CA ASP A 20 3.49 -7.17 0.41
C ASP A 20 3.64 -6.05 -0.64
N ALA A 21 3.94 -4.83 -0.19
CA ALA A 21 4.02 -3.64 -1.04
C ALA A 21 5.05 -3.76 -2.19
N ASP A 22 6.14 -4.50 -1.99
CA ASP A 22 7.23 -4.70 -2.96
C ASP A 22 7.09 -6.00 -3.76
N GLU A 23 5.94 -6.65 -3.71
CA GLU A 23 5.74 -7.93 -4.37
C GLU A 23 5.66 -7.78 -5.89
N ILE A 24 6.53 -8.49 -6.60
CA ILE A 24 6.64 -8.46 -8.07
C ILE A 24 6.22 -9.78 -8.74
N ARG A 25 5.84 -10.79 -7.96
CA ARG A 25 5.47 -12.14 -8.46
C ARG A 25 4.02 -12.23 -8.90
N PHE A 26 3.17 -11.29 -8.49
CA PHE A 26 1.74 -11.28 -8.79
C PHE A 26 1.39 -10.26 -9.86
N TRP A 27 0.68 -10.71 -10.87
CA TRP A 27 0.06 -9.86 -11.88
C TRP A 27 -1.45 -9.85 -11.66
N VAL A 28 -1.93 -8.88 -10.92
CA VAL A 28 -3.35 -8.78 -10.55
C VAL A 28 -4.11 -7.99 -11.61
N ARG A 29 -5.19 -8.57 -12.11
CA ARG A 29 -6.09 -7.93 -13.08
C ARG A 29 -7.51 -7.98 -12.55
N LYS A 30 -8.21 -6.86 -12.62
CA LYS A 30 -9.65 -6.82 -12.44
C LYS A 30 -10.30 -7.09 -13.79
N ILE A 31 -11.28 -8.00 -13.78
CA ILE A 31 -12.16 -8.25 -14.91
C ILE A 31 -13.52 -7.71 -14.51
N ASP A 32 -14.01 -6.74 -15.28
CA ASP A 32 -15.30 -6.15 -15.00
C ASP A 32 -16.43 -7.13 -15.33
N SER A 33 -17.54 -7.05 -14.59
CA SER A 33 -18.74 -7.84 -14.88
C SER A 33 -19.38 -7.38 -16.17
N TYR A 34 -20.05 -8.31 -16.86
CA TYR A 34 -20.84 -7.95 -18.02
C TYR A 34 -22.06 -7.13 -17.58
N GLU A 35 -22.38 -6.09 -18.36
CA GLU A 35 -23.54 -5.24 -18.13
C GLU A 35 -24.87 -5.98 -18.33
N LYS A 36 -24.88 -7.03 -19.16
CA LYS A 36 -26.05 -7.87 -19.46
C LYS A 36 -25.71 -9.35 -19.34
N GLU A 37 -26.56 -10.09 -18.67
CA GLU A 37 -26.48 -11.55 -18.66
C GLU A 37 -26.79 -12.11 -20.06
N ASP A 38 -25.92 -12.98 -20.55
CA ASP A 38 -26.12 -13.72 -21.79
C ASP A 38 -26.15 -15.23 -21.49
N VAL A 39 -27.31 -15.82 -21.47
CA VAL A 39 -27.50 -17.26 -21.20
C VAL A 39 -26.76 -18.16 -22.19
N HIS A 40 -26.41 -17.65 -23.37
CA HIS A 40 -25.66 -18.37 -24.39
C HIS A 40 -24.16 -18.04 -24.40
N PHE A 41 -23.68 -17.25 -23.44
CA PHE A 41 -22.30 -16.76 -23.40
C PHE A 41 -21.26 -17.90 -23.47
N LEU A 42 -21.42 -18.93 -22.65
CA LEU A 42 -20.51 -20.10 -22.66
C LEU A 42 -20.49 -20.81 -24.03
N SER A 43 -21.67 -21.00 -24.63
CA SER A 43 -21.79 -21.62 -25.95
C SER A 43 -21.10 -20.81 -27.05
N LYS A 44 -21.17 -19.47 -26.96
CA LYS A 44 -20.47 -18.56 -27.88
C LYS A 44 -18.95 -18.66 -27.70
N LEU A 45 -18.49 -18.62 -26.47
CA LEU A 45 -17.04 -18.77 -26.15
C LEU A 45 -16.47 -20.09 -26.68
N ILE A 46 -17.19 -21.20 -26.46
CA ILE A 46 -16.72 -22.51 -26.95
C ILE A 46 -16.54 -22.50 -28.49
N LYS A 47 -17.44 -21.86 -29.21
CA LYS A 47 -17.34 -21.74 -30.69
C LYS A 47 -16.16 -20.85 -31.10
N GLU A 48 -15.74 -19.90 -30.29
CA GLU A 48 -14.62 -18.99 -30.58
C GLU A 48 -13.25 -19.59 -30.23
N ILE A 49 -13.18 -20.69 -29.46
CA ILE A 49 -11.89 -21.33 -29.07
C ILE A 49 -10.97 -21.58 -30.25
N PRO A 50 -11.40 -22.16 -31.39
CA PRO A 50 -10.49 -22.41 -32.52
C PRO A 50 -9.90 -21.11 -33.09
N ALA A 51 -10.70 -20.05 -33.24
CA ALA A 51 -10.24 -18.76 -33.71
C ALA A 51 -9.26 -18.12 -32.74
N PHE A 52 -9.52 -18.23 -31.42
CA PHE A 52 -8.62 -17.75 -30.40
C PHE A 52 -7.28 -18.50 -30.36
N LEU A 53 -7.29 -19.83 -30.53
CA LEU A 53 -6.08 -20.62 -30.62
C LEU A 53 -5.26 -20.27 -31.88
N TYR A 54 -5.93 -20.05 -33.01
CA TYR A 54 -5.27 -19.57 -34.22
C TYR A 54 -4.62 -18.19 -33.99
N PHE A 55 -5.32 -17.25 -33.37
CA PHE A 55 -4.77 -15.94 -32.98
C PHE A 55 -3.53 -16.09 -32.09
N LEU A 56 -3.57 -16.92 -31.07
CA LEU A 56 -2.44 -17.17 -30.20
C LEU A 56 -1.25 -17.78 -30.90
N SER A 57 -1.48 -18.72 -31.87
CA SER A 57 -0.41 -19.35 -32.63
C SER A 57 0.35 -18.38 -33.54
N LYS A 58 -0.28 -17.28 -33.95
CA LYS A 58 0.33 -16.21 -34.77
C LYS A 58 0.90 -15.05 -33.98
N ARG A 59 0.59 -14.98 -32.67
CA ARG A 59 1.02 -13.87 -31.84
C ARG A 59 2.51 -13.95 -31.55
N GLN A 60 3.22 -12.87 -31.84
CA GLN A 60 4.59 -12.67 -31.41
C GLN A 60 4.58 -11.98 -30.02
N LEU A 61 5.47 -12.40 -29.15
CA LEU A 61 5.65 -11.75 -27.86
C LEU A 61 6.29 -10.37 -28.05
N SER A 62 5.72 -9.37 -27.42
CA SER A 62 6.21 -7.98 -27.46
C SER A 62 7.48 -7.74 -26.63
N THR A 63 7.85 -8.71 -25.81
CA THR A 63 9.02 -8.64 -24.92
C THR A 63 9.86 -9.88 -25.04
N GLU A 64 11.18 -9.73 -25.02
CA GLU A 64 12.08 -10.87 -24.95
C GLU A 64 11.94 -11.59 -23.61
N ASN A 65 11.86 -12.91 -23.66
CA ASN A 65 11.87 -13.75 -22.48
C ASN A 65 13.30 -13.89 -21.95
N LYS A 66 13.74 -12.91 -21.14
CA LYS A 66 15.13 -12.87 -20.64
C LYS A 66 15.33 -13.63 -19.35
N SER A 67 14.29 -13.76 -18.53
CA SER A 67 14.39 -14.41 -17.22
C SER A 67 13.02 -14.79 -16.67
N ARG A 68 12.99 -15.45 -15.51
CA ARG A 68 11.77 -15.78 -14.76
C ARG A 68 10.89 -14.55 -14.47
N MET A 69 11.51 -13.38 -14.32
CA MET A 69 10.90 -12.10 -13.90
C MET A 69 11.14 -11.03 -14.98
N TRP A 70 10.75 -11.30 -16.20
CA TRP A 70 11.03 -10.37 -17.32
C TRP A 70 10.13 -9.14 -17.39
N PHE A 71 9.01 -9.15 -16.69
CA PHE A 71 8.12 -7.99 -16.63
C PHE A 71 8.72 -6.90 -15.76
N THR A 72 8.71 -5.69 -16.27
CA THR A 72 9.14 -4.54 -15.49
C THR A 72 8.15 -4.25 -14.35
N PRO A 73 8.60 -3.65 -13.24
CA PRO A 73 7.69 -3.23 -12.16
C PRO A 73 6.51 -2.38 -12.65
N HIS A 74 6.75 -1.51 -13.64
CA HIS A 74 5.69 -0.68 -14.25
C HIS A 74 4.60 -1.52 -14.94
N GLN A 75 4.96 -2.61 -15.60
CA GLN A 75 3.99 -3.49 -16.27
C GLN A 75 3.15 -4.30 -15.27
N ILE A 76 3.72 -4.62 -14.11
CA ILE A 76 3.07 -5.40 -13.05
C ILE A 76 2.19 -4.52 -12.17
N LYS A 77 2.57 -3.24 -11.96
CA LYS A 77 1.89 -2.29 -11.06
C LYS A 77 0.53 -1.85 -11.63
N THR A 78 -0.45 -2.76 -11.59
CA THR A 78 -1.83 -2.47 -11.99
C THR A 78 -2.60 -1.76 -10.86
N LYS A 79 -3.67 -1.03 -11.21
CA LYS A 79 -4.59 -0.44 -10.21
C LYS A 79 -5.16 -1.51 -9.27
N ALA A 80 -5.47 -2.70 -9.78
CA ALA A 80 -5.98 -3.82 -8.99
C ALA A 80 -4.95 -4.31 -7.97
N LEU A 81 -3.67 -4.44 -8.36
CA LEU A 81 -2.60 -4.79 -7.44
C LEU A 81 -2.42 -3.72 -6.35
N GLN A 82 -2.41 -2.45 -6.72
CA GLN A 82 -2.30 -1.34 -5.75
C GLN A 82 -3.45 -1.36 -4.74
N LYS A 83 -4.69 -1.58 -5.20
CA LYS A 83 -5.87 -1.71 -4.34
C LYS A 83 -5.69 -2.87 -3.35
N LEU A 84 -5.25 -4.04 -3.83
CA LEU A 84 -5.07 -5.22 -3.00
C LEU A 84 -3.97 -5.01 -1.94
N VAL A 85 -2.84 -4.39 -2.31
CA VAL A 85 -1.77 -4.02 -1.36
C VAL A 85 -2.30 -3.08 -0.28
N LYS A 86 -3.06 -2.04 -0.66
CA LYS A 86 -3.69 -1.11 0.30
C LYS A 86 -4.61 -1.83 1.29
N PHE A 87 -5.41 -2.77 0.83
CA PHE A 87 -6.31 -3.55 1.71
C PHE A 87 -5.58 -4.52 2.65
N ASN A 88 -4.36 -4.92 2.31
CA ASN A 88 -3.53 -5.77 3.16
C ASN A 88 -2.76 -4.98 4.23
N CYS A 89 -2.88 -3.65 4.25
CA CYS A 89 -2.32 -2.83 5.32
C CYS A 89 -2.92 -3.24 6.67
N ASN A 90 -2.06 -3.35 7.66
CA ASN A 90 -2.47 -3.56 9.03
C ASN A 90 -3.35 -2.37 9.49
N LYS A 91 -4.45 -2.65 10.21
CA LYS A 91 -5.32 -1.62 10.78
C LYS A 91 -4.54 -0.57 11.57
N LEU A 92 -3.58 -1.01 12.39
CA LEU A 92 -2.71 -0.12 13.17
C LEU A 92 -1.86 0.79 12.26
N GLU A 93 -1.39 0.29 11.15
CA GLU A 93 -0.62 1.07 10.17
C GLU A 93 -1.47 2.17 9.54
N SER A 94 -2.70 1.86 9.17
CA SER A 94 -3.64 2.85 8.64
C SER A 94 -4.02 3.90 9.69
N GLU A 95 -4.32 3.50 10.92
CA GLU A 95 -4.61 4.42 12.02
C GLU A 95 -3.41 5.33 12.31
N LEU A 96 -2.20 4.79 12.30
CA LEU A 96 -0.96 5.56 12.45
C LEU A 96 -0.80 6.61 11.35
N ALA A 97 -0.98 6.21 10.09
CA ALA A 97 -0.86 7.11 8.96
C ALA A 97 -1.89 8.26 9.03
N HIS A 98 -3.15 7.96 9.37
CA HIS A 98 -4.20 8.98 9.53
C HIS A 98 -3.90 9.97 10.65
N VAL A 99 -3.43 9.50 11.80
CA VAL A 99 -3.04 10.40 12.90
C VAL A 99 -1.93 11.34 12.46
N LEU A 100 -0.95 10.83 11.73
CA LEU A 100 0.15 11.67 11.24
C LEU A 100 -0.33 12.67 10.19
N ILE A 101 -1.16 12.26 9.22
CA ILE A 101 -1.74 13.18 8.22
C ILE A 101 -2.53 14.28 8.92
N ASN A 102 -3.46 13.96 9.81
CA ASN A 102 -4.25 14.93 10.54
C ASN A 102 -3.39 15.90 11.36
N THR A 103 -2.32 15.38 11.98
CA THR A 103 -1.36 16.20 12.74
C THR A 103 -0.61 17.16 11.82
N MET A 104 -0.18 16.69 10.65
CA MET A 104 0.53 17.50 9.65
C MET A 104 -0.38 18.57 9.05
N ASP A 105 -1.64 18.22 8.74
CA ASP A 105 -2.64 19.16 8.23
C ASP A 105 -2.96 20.27 9.25
N SER A 106 -3.06 19.91 10.54
CA SER A 106 -3.32 20.89 11.60
C SER A 106 -2.19 21.90 11.81
N LEU A 107 -0.96 21.53 11.42
CA LEU A 107 0.23 22.37 11.58
C LEU A 107 0.73 22.96 10.26
N ASP A 108 0.08 22.65 9.14
CA ASP A 108 0.49 23.02 7.77
C ASP A 108 1.95 22.65 7.49
N VAL A 109 2.31 21.37 7.77
CA VAL A 109 3.66 20.86 7.57
C VAL A 109 3.69 19.71 6.57
N GLU A 110 4.66 19.72 5.67
CA GLU A 110 4.83 18.70 4.63
C GLU A 110 5.68 17.49 5.10
N ILE A 111 6.48 17.67 6.16
CA ILE A 111 7.35 16.63 6.70
C ILE A 111 7.19 16.54 8.20
N PHE A 112 6.91 15.34 8.67
CA PHE A 112 6.83 15.02 10.10
C PHE A 112 8.14 14.40 10.56
N HIS A 113 8.82 15.08 11.48
CA HIS A 113 10.04 14.59 12.13
C HIS A 113 9.73 14.06 13.53
N PHE A 114 10.20 12.87 13.86
CA PHE A 114 9.90 12.25 15.15
C PHE A 114 10.98 11.29 15.64
N CYS A 115 11.26 11.31 16.93
CA CYS A 115 11.86 10.16 17.59
C CYS A 115 10.79 9.13 17.92
N PHE A 116 11.16 7.89 18.12
CA PHE A 116 10.19 6.82 18.42
C PHE A 116 9.32 7.15 19.66
N SER A 117 9.92 7.73 20.70
CA SER A 117 9.21 8.19 21.91
C SER A 117 8.15 9.26 21.62
N ASP A 118 8.44 10.16 20.67
CA ASP A 118 7.52 11.24 20.31
C ASP A 118 6.27 10.68 19.64
N LEU A 119 6.48 9.74 18.73
CA LEU A 119 5.38 9.04 18.07
C LEU A 119 4.49 8.29 19.05
N LEU A 120 5.06 7.58 20.01
CA LEU A 120 4.29 6.90 21.05
C LEU A 120 3.48 7.90 21.91
N ASN A 121 4.03 9.07 22.21
CA ASN A 121 3.31 10.12 22.92
C ASN A 121 2.10 10.63 22.12
N VAL A 122 2.27 10.81 20.79
CA VAL A 122 1.16 11.17 19.89
C VAL A 122 0.06 10.11 19.94
N LEU A 123 0.41 8.84 19.73
CA LEU A 123 -0.55 7.73 19.75
C LEU A 123 -1.30 7.61 21.09
N ASN A 124 -0.60 7.79 22.20
CA ASN A 124 -1.21 7.78 23.54
C ASN A 124 -2.25 8.89 23.70
N LYS A 125 -1.99 10.09 23.18
CA LYS A 125 -2.95 11.21 23.21
C LYS A 125 -4.23 10.90 22.40
N PHE A 126 -4.09 10.24 21.27
CA PHE A 126 -5.22 9.77 20.47
C PHE A 126 -5.86 8.47 21.01
N ARG A 127 -5.38 7.94 22.14
CA ARG A 127 -5.88 6.71 22.76
C ARG A 127 -5.84 5.48 21.83
N ILE A 128 -4.93 5.47 20.90
CA ILE A 128 -4.73 4.32 20.00
C ILE A 128 -4.02 3.23 20.78
N LYS A 129 -4.58 2.01 20.77
CA LYS A 129 -3.93 0.83 21.34
C LYS A 129 -2.88 0.32 20.37
N TYR A 130 -1.66 0.13 20.84
CA TYR A 130 -0.55 -0.33 20.02
C TYR A 130 0.38 -1.29 20.78
N ASP A 131 1.07 -2.11 20.00
CA ASP A 131 2.31 -2.76 20.43
C ASP A 131 3.50 -1.96 19.90
N ALA A 132 4.41 -1.57 20.77
CA ALA A 132 5.61 -0.81 20.42
C ALA A 132 6.51 -1.55 19.42
N ALA A 133 6.56 -2.88 19.47
CA ALA A 133 7.31 -3.69 18.51
C ALA A 133 6.66 -3.65 17.11
N GLU A 134 5.33 -3.66 17.05
CA GLU A 134 4.58 -3.56 15.81
C GLU A 134 4.76 -2.19 15.14
N ILE A 135 4.69 -1.09 15.91
CA ILE A 135 4.99 0.26 15.40
C ILE A 135 6.41 0.34 14.82
N LYS A 136 7.41 -0.23 15.52
CA LYS A 136 8.78 -0.27 14.98
C LYS A 136 8.87 -1.04 13.66
N LYS A 137 8.13 -2.15 13.55
CA LYS A 137 8.05 -2.94 12.31
C LYS A 137 7.42 -2.14 11.18
N ILE A 138 6.32 -1.42 11.44
CA ILE A 138 5.67 -0.54 10.46
C ILE A 138 6.68 0.50 9.96
N ILE A 139 7.31 1.25 10.85
CA ILE A 139 8.24 2.33 10.49
C ILE A 139 9.40 1.79 9.63
N ARG A 140 10.05 0.70 10.05
CA ARG A 140 11.28 0.21 9.43
C ARG A 140 11.04 -0.68 8.20
N ASN A 141 10.06 -1.59 8.30
CA ASN A 141 9.86 -2.62 7.28
C ASN A 141 8.81 -2.22 6.24
N ASN A 142 7.67 -1.62 6.68
CA ASN A 142 6.59 -1.28 5.78
C ASN A 142 6.84 0.10 5.14
N TRP A 143 7.16 1.10 5.95
CA TRP A 143 7.44 2.47 5.48
C TRP A 143 8.90 2.67 5.05
N LYS A 144 9.80 1.74 5.41
CA LYS A 144 11.23 1.79 5.09
C LYS A 144 11.91 3.10 5.47
N LEU A 145 11.46 3.70 6.57
CA LEU A 145 12.06 4.92 7.07
C LEU A 145 13.38 4.61 7.77
N GLU A 146 14.40 5.37 7.44
CA GLU A 146 15.71 5.30 8.07
C GLU A 146 15.84 6.35 9.16
N GLN A 147 16.38 5.93 10.30
CA GLN A 147 16.70 6.84 11.39
C GLN A 147 17.98 7.61 11.09
N GLN A 148 18.00 8.89 11.39
CA GLN A 148 19.22 9.69 11.27
C GLN A 148 20.37 9.05 12.05
N SER A 149 21.56 8.96 11.42
CA SER A 149 22.74 8.34 12.03
C SER A 149 23.25 9.14 13.24
N ASN A 150 23.15 10.46 13.16
CA ASN A 150 23.59 11.40 14.20
C ASN A 150 22.41 12.08 14.91
N SER A 151 22.65 12.55 16.12
CA SER A 151 21.69 13.35 16.88
C SER A 151 21.69 14.79 16.34
N ASN A 152 20.63 15.17 15.64
CA ASN A 152 20.44 16.49 15.05
C ASN A 152 19.26 17.22 15.68
N GLN A 153 19.21 18.54 15.53
CA GLN A 153 18.02 19.32 15.87
C GLN A 153 16.88 19.04 14.89
N TYR A 154 15.67 18.98 15.39
CA TYR A 154 14.44 18.83 14.60
C TYR A 154 13.26 19.49 15.30
N GLN A 155 12.21 19.77 14.55
CA GLN A 155 10.93 20.28 15.09
C GLN A 155 10.10 19.11 15.56
N LYS A 156 10.05 18.94 16.88
CA LYS A 156 9.22 17.94 17.54
C LYS A 156 7.79 18.45 17.63
N ILE A 157 6.83 17.64 17.22
CA ILE A 157 5.42 17.92 17.39
C ILE A 157 4.97 17.41 18.75
N THR A 158 4.31 18.28 19.50
CA THR A 158 3.75 17.98 20.81
C THR A 158 2.25 18.29 20.79
N ILE A 159 1.47 17.45 21.48
CA ILE A 159 0.01 17.58 21.57
C ILE A 159 -0.35 17.90 23.04
N THR A 160 -1.15 18.94 23.25
CA THR A 160 -1.69 19.27 24.58
C THR A 160 -2.79 18.29 24.99
N ASN A 161 -3.30 18.44 26.22
CA ASN A 161 -4.45 17.65 26.69
C ASN A 161 -5.75 18.02 25.95
N ASP A 162 -5.83 19.25 25.45
CA ASP A 162 -6.96 19.79 24.67
C ASP A 162 -6.86 19.49 23.18
N LEU A 163 -5.88 18.64 22.77
CA LEU A 163 -5.58 18.23 21.41
C LEU A 163 -5.07 19.37 20.52
N ASP A 164 -4.57 20.45 21.08
CA ASP A 164 -3.85 21.46 20.31
C ASP A 164 -2.44 20.99 19.95
N PHE A 165 -2.00 21.32 18.76
CA PHE A 165 -0.70 20.94 18.24
C PHE A 165 0.26 22.12 18.27
N TYR A 166 1.50 21.88 18.64
CA TYR A 166 2.56 22.87 18.56
C TYR A 166 3.92 22.24 18.30
N GLN A 167 4.82 23.02 17.74
CA GLN A 167 6.17 22.59 17.42
C GLN A 167 7.17 23.12 18.43
N ASN A 168 8.09 22.25 18.86
CA ASN A 168 9.20 22.61 19.74
C ASN A 168 10.50 22.12 19.14
N SER A 169 11.57 22.92 19.30
CA SER A 169 12.91 22.45 18.96
C SER A 169 13.35 21.33 19.90
N SER A 170 13.80 20.23 19.35
CA SER A 170 14.33 19.08 20.10
C SER A 170 15.59 18.54 19.43
N LYS A 171 16.35 17.71 20.15
CA LYS A 171 17.57 17.10 19.62
C LYS A 171 17.51 15.59 19.79
N GLY A 172 17.77 14.87 18.70
CA GLY A 172 17.74 13.41 18.73
C GLY A 172 18.04 12.78 17.38
N ARG A 173 18.07 11.45 17.35
CA ARG A 173 18.08 10.69 16.10
C ARG A 173 16.63 10.43 15.72
N TYR A 174 16.15 11.14 14.72
CA TYR A 174 14.76 11.15 14.30
C TYR A 174 14.56 10.42 12.96
N TYR A 175 13.32 10.05 12.71
CA TYR A 175 12.78 9.62 11.43
C TYR A 175 12.07 10.79 10.77
N SER A 176 11.94 10.74 9.44
CA SER A 176 11.19 11.72 8.68
C SER A 176 10.21 11.01 7.76
N VAL A 177 8.97 11.46 7.74
CA VAL A 177 7.94 10.98 6.82
C VAL A 177 7.27 12.16 6.13
N SER A 178 7.06 12.08 4.82
CA SER A 178 6.39 13.13 4.07
C SER A 178 4.87 12.90 4.02
N ARG A 179 4.12 14.01 3.96
CA ARG A 179 2.66 14.00 3.77
C ARG A 179 2.28 13.29 2.47
N GLU A 180 3.02 13.57 1.39
CA GLU A 180 2.80 12.93 0.09
C GLU A 180 2.90 11.40 0.17
N PHE A 181 3.92 10.86 0.85
CA PHE A 181 4.07 9.42 1.04
C PHE A 181 2.86 8.82 1.78
N LEU A 182 2.42 9.46 2.86
CA LEU A 182 1.28 8.97 3.64
C LEU A 182 -0.02 9.08 2.86
N ALA A 183 -0.28 10.20 2.19
CA ALA A 183 -1.49 10.42 1.40
C ALA A 183 -1.59 9.41 0.24
N LEU A 184 -0.54 9.22 -0.54
CA LEU A 184 -0.51 8.27 -1.65
C LEU A 184 -0.83 6.82 -1.23
N ASN A 185 -0.44 6.44 -0.02
CA ASN A 185 -0.59 5.07 0.45
C ASN A 185 -1.83 4.83 1.32
N TYR A 186 -2.36 5.86 2.01
CA TYR A 186 -3.38 5.67 3.06
C TYR A 186 -4.61 6.59 2.98
N ASP A 187 -4.58 7.73 2.26
CA ASP A 187 -5.65 8.74 2.29
C ASP A 187 -7.02 8.27 1.73
N GLU A 188 -7.02 7.35 0.77
CA GLU A 188 -8.26 6.84 0.15
C GLU A 188 -9.03 5.80 1.02
N MET A 189 -8.51 5.43 2.20
CA MET A 189 -9.16 4.40 3.04
C MET A 189 -10.34 4.92 3.85
N MET A 190 -10.45 6.23 4.07
CA MET A 190 -11.52 6.85 4.90
C MET A 190 -12.86 7.05 4.19
N THR A 191 -12.96 6.94 2.88
CA THR A 191 -14.19 7.25 2.14
C THR A 191 -15.21 6.11 2.08
N LYS A 192 -15.01 4.98 2.76
CA LYS A 192 -15.86 3.78 2.64
C LYS A 192 -16.38 3.16 3.95
N GLU A 193 -16.25 3.82 5.09
CA GLU A 193 -16.94 3.46 6.32
C GLU A 193 -18.00 4.53 6.67
N GLY A 194 -18.93 4.75 5.76
CA GLY A 194 -20.13 5.57 5.91
C GLY A 194 -21.34 4.80 5.45
#